data_060ed08326c75ad94e6e3a3a1e85fe3f
#
_entry.id   060ed08326c75ad94e6e3a3a1e85fe3f
#
_cell.length_a   1.000
_cell.length_b   1.000
_cell.length_c   1.000
_cell.angle_alpha   90.00
_cell.angle_beta   90.00
_cell.angle_gamma   90.00
#
_symmetry.space_group_name_H-M   'P 1'
#
loop_
_entity.id
_entity.type
_entity.pdbx_description
1 polymer ?
#
loop_
_entity_poly.entity_id
_entity_poly.type
_entity_poly.pdbx_seq_one_letter_code
_entity_poly.pdbx_strand_id
1 'polypeptide(L)'
;MSYAIFRVEPIYKMADLAQIGSHNKREKKAYKSNPDIDITKTKNNIELVPLSEKYIKGFYNLTKKYKKEHDKRMETMRDDRKKTFKQMVDDANNVVADEMIFTSDSDFFKDMNKRQIKKWADTCMEFVYEDLGYTKEQILHATLHMDEKTPHIHCVVVPLIRKFDKRTNTKKYTISKKEYIKSNAHLSELQDKYHQRLVDKGFDLKRGIKNSDNE
;
A
#
# COMPACT_ATOMS: atom_id res chain seq x y z
N MET A 1 22.67 -11.88 -9.52
CA MET A 1 22.87 -10.78 -8.57
C MET A 1 21.57 -10.02 -8.45
N SER A 2 20.97 -10.01 -7.26
CA SER A 2 19.56 -9.66 -7.04
C SER A 2 19.40 -8.27 -6.46
N TYR A 3 18.24 -7.62 -6.69
CA TYR A 3 17.98 -6.25 -6.30
C TYR A 3 16.85 -6.15 -5.27
N ALA A 4 16.99 -5.22 -4.32
CA ALA A 4 15.91 -4.81 -3.43
C ALA A 4 14.90 -3.95 -4.22
N ILE A 5 13.70 -4.46 -4.45
CA ILE A 5 12.67 -3.77 -5.22
C ILE A 5 11.57 -3.29 -4.27
N PHE A 6 11.40 -1.97 -4.19
CA PHE A 6 10.30 -1.29 -3.52
C PHE A 6 9.66 -0.28 -4.48
N ARG A 7 8.37 -0.42 -4.71
CA ARG A 7 7.57 0.46 -5.57
C ARG A 7 6.34 0.96 -4.83
N VAL A 8 5.81 2.09 -5.26
CA VAL A 8 4.58 2.68 -4.72
C VAL A 8 3.68 3.10 -5.88
N GLU A 9 2.56 2.42 -5.99
CA GLU A 9 1.54 2.65 -7.02
C GLU A 9 0.37 3.45 -6.40
N PRO A 10 0.13 4.69 -6.84
CA PRO A 10 -0.96 5.49 -6.30
C PRO A 10 -2.32 5.01 -6.81
N ILE A 11 -3.28 4.90 -5.91
CA ILE A 11 -4.67 4.55 -6.21
C ILE A 11 -5.53 5.80 -6.12
N TYR A 12 -6.14 6.21 -7.24
CA TYR A 12 -6.87 7.47 -7.32
C TYR A 12 -8.40 7.33 -7.21
N LYS A 13 -8.94 6.14 -7.48
CA LYS A 13 -10.39 5.91 -7.50
C LYS A 13 -10.76 4.71 -6.64
N MET A 14 -11.96 4.79 -6.05
CA MET A 14 -12.52 3.66 -5.29
C MET A 14 -12.72 2.41 -6.16
N ALA A 15 -12.95 2.57 -7.46
CA ALA A 15 -13.06 1.45 -8.39
C ALA A 15 -11.72 0.69 -8.54
N ASP A 16 -10.60 1.43 -8.64
CA ASP A 16 -9.26 0.83 -8.73
C ASP A 16 -8.91 0.11 -7.43
N LEU A 17 -9.25 0.72 -6.28
CA LEU A 17 -9.09 0.08 -4.96
C LEU A 17 -9.85 -1.25 -4.88
N ALA A 18 -11.07 -1.33 -5.44
CA ALA A 18 -11.84 -2.57 -5.49
C ALA A 18 -11.18 -3.64 -6.37
N GLN A 19 -10.62 -3.26 -7.53
CA GLN A 19 -9.94 -4.18 -8.44
C GLN A 19 -8.66 -4.74 -7.82
N ILE A 20 -7.85 -3.88 -7.20
CA ILE A 20 -6.64 -4.26 -6.47
C ILE A 20 -7.01 -5.23 -5.32
N GLY A 21 -8.06 -4.92 -4.56
CA GLY A 21 -8.54 -5.80 -3.50
C GLY A 21 -8.95 -7.18 -4.00
N SER A 22 -9.64 -7.24 -5.14
CA SER A 22 -10.02 -8.51 -5.76
C SER A 22 -8.81 -9.33 -6.23
N HIS A 23 -7.74 -8.66 -6.71
CA HIS A 23 -6.48 -9.30 -7.05
C HIS A 23 -5.75 -9.80 -5.80
N ASN A 24 -5.51 -8.93 -4.83
CA ASN A 24 -4.72 -9.24 -3.65
C ASN A 24 -5.33 -10.34 -2.78
N LYS A 25 -6.67 -10.41 -2.74
CA LYS A 25 -7.42 -11.43 -2.02
C LYS A 25 -7.77 -12.67 -2.84
N ARG A 26 -7.31 -12.76 -4.09
CA ARG A 26 -7.59 -13.88 -4.98
C ARG A 26 -9.10 -14.20 -5.10
N GLU A 27 -9.95 -13.15 -5.21
CA GLU A 27 -11.41 -13.33 -5.27
C GLU A 27 -11.93 -13.92 -6.59
N LYS A 28 -11.10 -13.95 -7.64
CA LYS A 28 -11.48 -14.46 -8.96
C LYS A 28 -11.01 -15.91 -9.17
N LYS A 29 -11.78 -16.68 -9.91
CA LYS A 29 -11.43 -18.06 -10.29
C LYS A 29 -10.34 -18.14 -11.38
N ALA A 30 -10.14 -17.07 -12.13
CA ALA A 30 -9.12 -16.98 -13.17
C ALA A 30 -8.67 -15.52 -13.37
N TYR A 31 -7.40 -15.33 -13.67
CA TYR A 31 -6.77 -14.04 -13.90
C TYR A 31 -6.17 -13.96 -15.31
N LYS A 32 -7.01 -13.62 -16.29
CA LYS A 32 -6.59 -13.56 -17.71
C LYS A 32 -5.47 -12.54 -17.95
N SER A 33 -5.43 -11.46 -17.16
CA SER A 33 -4.41 -10.42 -17.26
C SER A 33 -3.09 -10.78 -16.56
N ASN A 34 -3.09 -11.82 -15.71
CA ASN A 34 -1.88 -12.33 -15.06
C ASN A 34 -1.89 -13.85 -15.05
N PRO A 35 -1.41 -14.49 -16.16
CA PRO A 35 -1.41 -15.95 -16.30
C PRO A 35 -0.41 -16.65 -15.36
N ASP A 36 0.49 -15.90 -14.71
CA ASP A 36 1.48 -16.47 -13.78
C ASP A 36 0.87 -16.87 -12.42
N ILE A 37 -0.39 -16.50 -12.16
CA ILE A 37 -1.09 -16.89 -10.93
C ILE A 37 -1.49 -18.37 -10.98
N ASP A 38 -0.89 -19.16 -10.13
CA ASP A 38 -1.25 -20.58 -9.91
C ASP A 38 -2.24 -20.67 -8.74
N ILE A 39 -3.53 -20.69 -9.07
CA ILE A 39 -4.62 -20.75 -8.07
C ILE A 39 -4.47 -21.95 -7.12
N THR A 40 -3.87 -23.06 -7.56
CA THR A 40 -3.67 -24.25 -6.71
C THR A 40 -2.69 -23.98 -5.56
N LYS A 41 -1.83 -22.97 -5.71
CA LYS A 41 -0.85 -22.52 -4.73
C LYS A 41 -1.31 -21.37 -3.85
N THR A 42 -2.48 -20.77 -4.10
CA THR A 42 -3.01 -19.63 -3.32
C THR A 42 -3.07 -19.90 -1.82
N LYS A 43 -3.25 -21.15 -1.40
CA LYS A 43 -3.16 -21.57 0.02
C LYS A 43 -1.81 -21.31 0.67
N ASN A 44 -0.75 -21.04 -0.11
CA ASN A 44 0.58 -20.72 0.40
C ASN A 44 0.78 -19.22 0.63
N ASN A 45 -0.15 -18.38 0.14
CA ASN A 45 -0.12 -16.94 0.39
C ASN A 45 -0.25 -16.68 1.90
N ILE A 46 0.40 -15.62 2.37
CA ILE A 46 0.46 -15.29 3.80
C ILE A 46 -0.12 -13.90 4.01
N GLU A 47 -1.19 -13.82 4.79
CA GLU A 47 -1.75 -12.54 5.25
C GLU A 47 -0.81 -11.94 6.31
N LEU A 48 -0.17 -10.83 5.98
CA LEU A 48 0.71 -10.09 6.89
C LEU A 48 -0.07 -9.09 7.74
N VAL A 49 -1.07 -8.44 7.15
CA VAL A 49 -2.10 -7.65 7.82
C VAL A 49 -3.44 -8.09 7.24
N PRO A 50 -4.21 -8.90 7.98
CA PRO A 50 -5.43 -9.51 7.46
C PRO A 50 -6.56 -8.49 7.32
N LEU A 51 -7.41 -8.72 6.31
CA LEU A 51 -8.66 -8.01 6.11
C LEU A 51 -9.76 -9.01 5.79
N SER A 52 -10.73 -9.20 6.68
CA SER A 52 -11.83 -10.16 6.50
C SER A 52 -12.83 -9.73 5.43
N GLU A 53 -13.06 -8.44 5.29
CA GLU A 53 -14.00 -7.87 4.32
C GLU A 53 -13.34 -7.46 3.00
N LYS A 54 -14.19 -7.03 2.03
CA LYS A 54 -13.72 -6.42 0.78
C LYS A 54 -13.06 -5.06 1.04
N TYR A 55 -12.12 -4.68 0.18
CA TYR A 55 -11.35 -3.44 0.33
C TYR A 55 -12.19 -2.19 0.50
N ILE A 56 -13.29 -2.06 -0.25
CA ILE A 56 -14.19 -0.91 -0.14
C ILE A 56 -14.77 -0.80 1.28
N LYS A 57 -15.20 -1.93 1.86
CA LYS A 57 -15.74 -1.94 3.23
C LYS A 57 -14.65 -1.66 4.25
N GLY A 58 -13.47 -2.27 4.09
CA GLY A 58 -12.30 -2.00 4.92
C GLY A 58 -11.88 -0.52 4.87
N PHE A 59 -11.86 0.08 3.67
CA PHE A 59 -11.59 1.51 3.51
C PHE A 59 -12.60 2.37 4.27
N TYR A 60 -13.89 2.09 4.18
CA TYR A 60 -14.90 2.83 4.95
C TYR A 60 -14.75 2.65 6.46
N ASN A 61 -14.37 1.47 6.93
CA ASN A 61 -14.11 1.23 8.34
C ASN A 61 -12.90 2.03 8.83
N LEU A 62 -11.80 2.01 8.08
CA LEU A 62 -10.60 2.77 8.37
C LEU A 62 -10.86 4.28 8.36
N THR A 63 -11.62 4.77 7.38
CA THR A 63 -11.92 6.21 7.20
C THR A 63 -13.20 6.65 7.93
N LYS A 64 -13.78 5.84 8.82
CA LYS A 64 -15.06 6.10 9.48
C LYS A 64 -15.13 7.48 10.14
N LYS A 65 -14.06 7.91 10.81
CA LYS A 65 -14.00 9.23 11.46
C LYS A 65 -13.98 10.36 10.43
N TYR A 66 -13.25 10.18 9.32
CA TYR A 66 -13.21 11.14 8.22
C TYR A 66 -14.58 11.26 7.54
N LYS A 67 -15.22 10.10 7.28
CA LYS A 67 -16.59 10.08 6.75
C LYS A 67 -17.57 10.82 7.66
N LYS A 68 -17.50 10.60 8.99
CA LYS A 68 -18.36 11.30 9.94
C LYS A 68 -18.17 12.82 9.92
N GLU A 69 -16.92 13.30 9.82
CA GLU A 69 -16.65 14.75 9.68
C GLU A 69 -17.20 15.29 8.36
N HIS A 70 -17.09 14.52 7.26
CA HIS A 70 -17.65 14.88 5.97
C HIS A 70 -19.18 14.97 6.03
N ASP A 71 -19.85 13.93 6.52
CA ASP A 71 -21.32 13.87 6.58
C ASP A 71 -21.88 15.05 7.40
N LYS A 72 -21.29 15.33 8.58
CA LYS A 72 -21.67 16.50 9.39
C LYS A 72 -21.51 17.82 8.63
N ARG A 73 -20.47 17.97 7.82
CA ARG A 73 -20.29 19.16 6.97
C ARG A 73 -21.36 19.25 5.90
N MET A 74 -21.84 18.13 5.36
CA MET A 74 -22.88 18.10 4.33
C MET A 74 -24.28 18.49 4.87
N GLU A 75 -24.53 18.36 6.17
CA GLU A 75 -25.79 18.80 6.80
C GLU A 75 -26.03 20.31 6.61
N THR A 76 -24.98 21.12 6.68
CA THR A 76 -25.04 22.59 6.55
C THR A 76 -24.65 23.10 5.17
N MET A 77 -24.32 22.20 4.24
CA MET A 77 -23.92 22.57 2.88
C MET A 77 -25.14 22.88 2.01
N ARG A 78 -25.01 23.86 1.10
CA ARG A 78 -26.02 24.13 0.06
C ARG A 78 -26.24 22.84 -0.77
N ASP A 79 -27.51 22.59 -1.17
CA ASP A 79 -27.89 21.34 -1.83
C ASP A 79 -27.14 21.11 -3.16
N ASP A 80 -26.89 22.20 -3.94
CA ASP A 80 -26.13 22.16 -5.19
C ASP A 80 -24.64 21.77 -5.02
N ARG A 81 -24.12 21.77 -3.78
CA ARG A 81 -22.73 21.45 -3.44
C ARG A 81 -22.59 20.19 -2.61
N LYS A 82 -23.69 19.57 -2.23
CA LYS A 82 -23.65 18.31 -1.48
C LYS A 82 -23.05 17.19 -2.32
N LYS A 83 -22.13 16.44 -1.72
CA LYS A 83 -21.52 15.25 -2.32
C LYS A 83 -21.54 14.12 -1.32
N THR A 84 -21.73 12.91 -1.78
CA THR A 84 -21.50 11.72 -0.96
C THR A 84 -20.00 11.62 -0.61
N PHE A 85 -19.66 10.92 0.46
CA PHE A 85 -18.27 10.69 0.84
C PHE A 85 -17.47 10.04 -0.30
N LYS A 86 -18.08 9.07 -1.01
CA LYS A 86 -17.47 8.44 -2.19
C LYS A 86 -17.16 9.47 -3.28
N GLN A 87 -18.11 10.32 -3.64
CA GLN A 87 -17.90 11.37 -4.65
C GLN A 87 -16.79 12.33 -4.20
N MET A 88 -16.77 12.74 -2.93
CA MET A 88 -15.72 13.62 -2.41
C MET A 88 -14.35 12.99 -2.51
N VAL A 89 -14.21 11.69 -2.23
CA VAL A 89 -12.95 10.95 -2.34
C VAL A 89 -12.55 10.78 -3.81
N ASP A 90 -13.48 10.36 -4.68
CA ASP A 90 -13.20 10.10 -6.11
C ASP A 90 -12.94 11.39 -6.92
N ASP A 91 -13.54 12.53 -6.53
CA ASP A 91 -13.33 13.82 -7.19
C ASP A 91 -12.08 14.56 -6.71
N ALA A 92 -11.48 14.11 -5.61
CA ALA A 92 -10.26 14.72 -5.09
C ALA A 92 -9.07 14.43 -6.03
N ASN A 93 -8.19 15.44 -6.19
CA ASN A 93 -6.91 15.27 -6.90
C ASN A 93 -5.85 14.59 -6.02
N ASN A 94 -6.28 13.85 -5.01
CA ASN A 94 -5.41 13.11 -4.10
C ASN A 94 -5.58 11.61 -4.30
N VAL A 95 -4.59 10.85 -3.86
CA VAL A 95 -4.73 9.39 -3.79
C VAL A 95 -5.83 8.99 -2.80
N VAL A 96 -6.52 7.91 -3.11
CA VAL A 96 -7.43 7.21 -2.18
C VAL A 96 -6.62 6.36 -1.22
N ALA A 97 -5.62 5.68 -1.77
CA ALA A 97 -4.68 4.80 -1.08
C ALA A 97 -3.38 4.71 -1.90
N ASP A 98 -2.34 4.12 -1.33
CA ASP A 98 -1.15 3.69 -2.06
C ASP A 98 -1.00 2.18 -1.95
N GLU A 99 -0.65 1.51 -3.05
CA GLU A 99 -0.20 0.13 -3.03
C GLU A 99 1.32 0.10 -3.05
N MET A 100 1.91 -0.51 -2.04
CA MET A 100 3.33 -0.74 -1.94
C MET A 100 3.65 -2.16 -2.37
N ILE A 101 4.60 -2.32 -3.29
CA ILE A 101 5.03 -3.61 -3.80
C ILE A 101 6.48 -3.84 -3.39
N PHE A 102 6.73 -4.95 -2.70
CA PHE A 102 8.06 -5.40 -2.32
C PHE A 102 8.35 -6.73 -2.99
N THR A 103 9.50 -6.86 -3.62
CA THR A 103 9.94 -8.10 -4.26
C THR A 103 11.45 -8.09 -4.52
N SER A 104 11.93 -9.12 -5.15
CA SER A 104 13.23 -9.25 -5.81
C SER A 104 13.06 -10.14 -7.04
N ASP A 105 14.15 -10.55 -7.67
CA ASP A 105 14.12 -11.54 -8.74
C ASP A 105 14.00 -12.99 -8.20
N SER A 106 13.75 -13.94 -9.10
CA SER A 106 13.57 -15.36 -8.76
C SER A 106 14.82 -15.99 -8.13
N ASP A 107 16.01 -15.52 -8.50
CA ASP A 107 17.27 -16.08 -8.00
C ASP A 107 17.45 -15.81 -6.51
N PHE A 108 16.99 -14.64 -6.02
CA PHE A 108 17.02 -14.30 -4.61
C PHE A 108 16.20 -15.28 -3.75
N PHE A 109 15.04 -15.69 -4.24
CA PHE A 109 14.14 -16.56 -3.48
C PHE A 109 14.38 -18.05 -3.69
N LYS A 110 15.17 -18.44 -4.70
CA LYS A 110 15.31 -19.82 -5.17
C LYS A 110 15.67 -20.82 -4.09
N ASP A 111 16.61 -20.46 -3.22
CA ASP A 111 17.15 -21.35 -2.18
C ASP A 111 16.57 -21.02 -0.78
N MET A 112 15.59 -20.11 -0.70
CA MET A 112 14.97 -19.73 0.55
C MET A 112 13.87 -20.69 0.96
N ASN A 113 13.92 -21.13 2.21
CA ASN A 113 12.82 -21.83 2.84
C ASN A 113 11.71 -20.85 3.30
N LYS A 114 10.54 -21.37 3.66
CA LYS A 114 9.40 -20.56 4.10
C LYS A 114 9.71 -19.62 5.27
N ARG A 115 10.59 -20.02 6.20
CA ARG A 115 10.99 -19.19 7.35
C ARG A 115 11.83 -17.99 6.92
N GLN A 116 12.71 -18.20 5.95
CA GLN A 116 13.58 -17.14 5.40
C GLN A 116 12.74 -16.13 4.60
N ILE A 117 11.80 -16.60 3.77
CA ILE A 117 10.87 -15.74 3.03
C ILE A 117 9.99 -14.94 4.02
N LYS A 118 9.50 -15.58 5.09
CA LYS A 118 8.74 -14.88 6.14
C LYS A 118 9.58 -13.82 6.85
N LYS A 119 10.85 -14.12 7.17
CA LYS A 119 11.77 -13.12 7.75
C LYS A 119 11.97 -11.92 6.83
N TRP A 120 12.11 -12.16 5.52
CA TRP A 120 12.17 -11.08 4.52
C TRP A 120 10.88 -10.25 4.52
N ALA A 121 9.72 -10.90 4.48
CA ALA A 121 8.44 -10.21 4.50
C ALA A 121 8.23 -9.39 5.79
N ASP A 122 8.62 -9.92 6.95
CA ASP A 122 8.55 -9.17 8.21
C ASP A 122 9.48 -7.95 8.19
N THR A 123 10.67 -8.07 7.59
CA THR A 123 11.59 -6.93 7.39
C THR A 123 10.99 -5.84 6.49
N CYS A 124 10.27 -6.24 5.43
CA CYS A 124 9.53 -5.29 4.60
C CYS A 124 8.43 -4.56 5.41
N MET A 125 7.72 -5.27 6.26
CA MET A 125 6.69 -4.65 7.11
C MET A 125 7.29 -3.76 8.20
N GLU A 126 8.45 -4.12 8.79
CA GLU A 126 9.20 -3.22 9.68
C GLU A 126 9.55 -1.90 8.98
N PHE A 127 9.98 -1.95 7.71
CA PHE A 127 10.24 -0.74 6.92
C PHE A 127 8.98 0.13 6.75
N VAL A 128 7.81 -0.47 6.52
CA VAL A 128 6.54 0.28 6.41
C VAL A 128 6.21 1.00 7.72
N TYR A 129 6.44 0.35 8.87
CA TYR A 129 6.12 0.93 10.16
C TYR A 129 7.15 1.96 10.63
N GLU A 130 8.42 1.63 10.55
CA GLU A 130 9.49 2.36 11.21
C GLU A 130 10.12 3.44 10.31
N ASP A 131 10.36 3.14 9.03
CA ASP A 131 11.01 4.08 8.11
C ASP A 131 10.02 4.96 7.35
N LEU A 132 8.90 4.37 6.89
CA LEU A 132 7.83 5.13 6.26
C LEU A 132 6.91 5.80 7.28
N GLY A 133 6.82 5.27 8.50
CA GLY A 133 6.06 5.84 9.61
C GLY A 133 4.55 5.58 9.55
N TYR A 134 4.09 4.58 8.80
CA TYR A 134 2.68 4.18 8.81
C TYR A 134 2.32 3.43 10.08
N THR A 135 1.16 3.74 10.66
CA THR A 135 0.60 2.98 11.78
C THR A 135 -0.18 1.76 11.27
N LYS A 136 -0.41 0.79 12.15
CA LYS A 136 -1.22 -0.41 11.82
C LYS A 136 -2.63 -0.05 11.34
N GLU A 137 -3.21 0.99 11.91
CA GLU A 137 -4.55 1.49 11.59
C GLU A 137 -4.63 2.13 10.19
N GLN A 138 -3.51 2.45 9.58
CA GLN A 138 -3.44 3.01 8.22
C GLN A 138 -3.19 1.95 7.16
N ILE A 139 -2.83 0.73 7.54
CA ILE A 139 -2.69 -0.38 6.62
C ILE A 139 -4.05 -1.03 6.41
N LEU A 140 -4.57 -0.96 5.19
CA LEU A 140 -5.82 -1.58 4.81
C LEU A 140 -5.68 -3.10 4.74
N HIS A 141 -4.61 -3.57 4.11
CA HIS A 141 -4.31 -4.99 3.92
C HIS A 141 -2.86 -5.16 3.50
N ALA A 142 -2.22 -6.24 3.93
CA ALA A 142 -0.94 -6.65 3.40
C ALA A 142 -0.88 -8.17 3.24
N THR A 143 -0.49 -8.64 2.06
CA THR A 143 -0.39 -10.06 1.74
C THR A 143 0.92 -10.37 1.01
N LEU A 144 1.53 -11.49 1.35
CA LEU A 144 2.65 -12.08 0.63
C LEU A 144 2.10 -13.14 -0.32
N HIS A 145 2.21 -12.89 -1.61
CA HIS A 145 1.85 -13.84 -2.66
C HIS A 145 3.00 -14.82 -2.91
N MET A 146 2.66 -16.10 -2.82
CA MET A 146 3.54 -17.25 -3.07
C MET A 146 3.02 -18.12 -4.22
N ASP A 147 1.97 -17.68 -4.88
CA ASP A 147 1.24 -18.36 -5.95
C ASP A 147 1.53 -17.81 -7.33
N GLU A 148 2.54 -16.94 -7.46
CA GLU A 148 3.05 -16.42 -8.70
C GLU A 148 4.52 -16.82 -8.91
N LYS A 149 5.11 -16.41 -10.04
CA LYS A 149 6.48 -16.75 -10.43
C LYS A 149 7.52 -16.36 -9.36
N THR A 150 7.32 -15.23 -8.71
CA THR A 150 8.25 -14.69 -7.72
C THR A 150 7.48 -14.22 -6.49
N PRO A 151 7.92 -14.55 -5.26
CA PRO A 151 7.32 -14.03 -4.04
C PRO A 151 7.32 -12.50 -4.02
N HIS A 152 6.17 -11.91 -3.69
CA HIS A 152 6.04 -10.45 -3.59
C HIS A 152 4.96 -10.07 -2.59
N ILE A 153 5.12 -8.89 -2.01
CA ILE A 153 4.15 -8.34 -1.06
C ILE A 153 3.36 -7.23 -1.74
N HIS A 154 2.05 -7.28 -1.58
CA HIS A 154 1.15 -6.15 -1.77
C HIS A 154 0.76 -5.60 -0.41
N CYS A 155 1.12 -4.36 -0.13
CA CYS A 155 0.74 -3.66 1.09
C CYS A 155 -0.03 -2.39 0.72
N VAL A 156 -1.33 -2.38 0.96
CA VAL A 156 -2.19 -1.24 0.65
C VAL A 156 -2.39 -0.40 1.90
N VAL A 157 -2.01 0.88 1.80
CA VAL A 157 -2.08 1.86 2.89
C VAL A 157 -3.02 3.00 2.54
N VAL A 158 -3.75 3.50 3.53
CA VAL A 158 -4.54 4.72 3.42
C VAL A 158 -3.83 5.80 4.24
N PRO A 159 -3.18 6.80 3.59
CA PRO A 159 -2.42 7.83 4.29
C PRO A 159 -3.35 8.85 4.97
N LEU A 160 -4.21 8.35 5.87
CA LEU A 160 -5.18 9.13 6.63
C LEU A 160 -4.48 9.81 7.81
N ILE A 161 -4.53 11.13 7.84
CA ILE A 161 -3.92 11.94 8.91
C ILE A 161 -4.92 12.95 9.46
N ARG A 162 -4.56 13.56 10.60
CA ARG A 162 -5.21 14.77 11.11
C ARG A 162 -4.33 15.98 10.85
N LYS A 163 -4.79 16.91 10.01
CA LYS A 163 -4.09 18.14 9.67
C LYS A 163 -4.82 19.36 10.24
N PHE A 164 -4.05 20.34 10.70
CA PHE A 164 -4.60 21.61 11.18
C PHE A 164 -5.10 22.44 10.00
N ASP A 165 -6.38 22.80 10.00
CA ASP A 165 -7.00 23.68 9.03
C ASP A 165 -7.05 25.12 9.63
N LYS A 166 -6.17 25.98 9.15
CA LYS A 166 -6.06 27.38 9.61
C LYS A 166 -7.36 28.16 9.43
N ARG A 167 -8.16 27.84 8.40
CA ARG A 167 -9.43 28.56 8.10
C ARG A 167 -10.50 28.32 9.15
N THR A 168 -10.54 27.09 9.70
CA THR A 168 -11.55 26.73 10.71
C THR A 168 -10.99 26.64 12.11
N ASN A 169 -9.67 26.85 12.27
CA ASN A 169 -8.92 26.73 13.53
C ASN A 169 -9.14 25.36 14.20
N THR A 170 -9.25 24.31 13.43
CA THR A 170 -9.49 22.93 13.93
C THR A 170 -8.62 21.91 13.22
N LYS A 171 -8.38 20.76 13.88
CA LYS A 171 -7.76 19.59 13.22
C LYS A 171 -8.83 18.79 12.49
N LYS A 172 -8.61 18.48 11.20
CA LYS A 172 -9.50 17.69 10.34
C LYS A 172 -8.79 16.48 9.77
N TYR A 173 -9.55 15.43 9.51
CA TYR A 173 -9.05 14.29 8.77
C TYR A 173 -8.85 14.65 7.29
N THR A 174 -7.79 14.10 6.70
CA THR A 174 -7.49 14.18 5.26
C THR A 174 -6.64 12.99 4.86
N ILE A 175 -6.71 12.59 3.60
CA ILE A 175 -5.80 11.62 3.00
C ILE A 175 -4.66 12.39 2.35
N SER A 176 -3.42 12.13 2.72
CA SER A 176 -2.26 12.90 2.24
C SER A 176 -0.99 12.03 2.10
N LYS A 177 -0.75 11.51 0.90
CA LYS A 177 0.49 10.79 0.55
C LYS A 177 1.74 11.62 0.84
N LYS A 178 1.70 12.92 0.60
CA LYS A 178 2.86 13.84 0.77
C LYS A 178 3.42 13.90 2.19
N GLU A 179 2.67 13.48 3.19
CA GLU A 179 3.19 13.39 4.57
C GLU A 179 4.19 12.25 4.74
N TYR A 180 4.09 11.22 3.89
CA TYR A 180 4.93 10.01 3.91
C TYR A 180 5.94 9.99 2.77
N ILE A 181 5.51 10.35 1.55
CA ILE A 181 6.34 10.36 0.34
C ILE A 181 6.22 11.74 -0.30
N LYS A 182 7.21 12.60 -0.04
CA LYS A 182 7.14 14.03 -0.37
C LYS A 182 7.38 14.33 -1.85
N SER A 183 8.26 13.57 -2.49
CA SER A 183 8.71 13.74 -3.87
C SER A 183 9.35 12.45 -4.41
N ASN A 184 9.70 12.42 -5.70
CA ASN A 184 10.47 11.32 -6.30
C ASN A 184 11.87 11.21 -5.67
N ALA A 185 12.54 12.33 -5.37
CA ALA A 185 13.81 12.32 -4.66
C ALA A 185 13.68 11.68 -3.28
N HIS A 186 12.65 12.03 -2.50
CA HIS A 186 12.38 11.40 -1.21
C HIS A 186 12.04 9.91 -1.36
N LEU A 187 11.33 9.51 -2.43
CA LEU A 187 11.09 8.08 -2.70
C LEU A 187 12.41 7.35 -2.96
N SER A 188 13.35 7.96 -3.69
CA SER A 188 14.69 7.38 -3.89
C SER A 188 15.46 7.22 -2.58
N GLU A 189 15.41 8.21 -1.66
CA GLU A 189 15.99 8.09 -0.32
C GLU A 189 15.34 6.96 0.50
N LEU A 190 14.02 6.79 0.39
CA LEU A 190 13.31 5.69 1.04
C LEU A 190 13.70 4.33 0.45
N GLN A 191 13.97 4.25 -0.84
CA GLN A 191 14.52 3.04 -1.46
C GLN A 191 15.94 2.73 -0.97
N ASP A 192 16.78 3.76 -0.72
CA ASP A 192 18.10 3.59 -0.10
C ASP A 192 17.96 3.01 1.32
N LYS A 193 17.03 3.54 2.13
CA LYS A 193 16.74 3.04 3.48
C LYS A 193 16.20 1.61 3.46
N TYR A 194 15.30 1.29 2.53
CA TYR A 194 14.77 -0.06 2.37
C TYR A 194 15.88 -1.07 2.07
N HIS A 195 16.76 -0.74 1.12
CA HIS A 195 17.93 -1.57 0.81
C HIS A 195 18.81 -1.75 2.05
N GLN A 196 19.17 -0.66 2.76
CA GLN A 196 20.02 -0.74 3.95
C GLN A 196 19.40 -1.63 5.03
N ARG A 197 18.09 -1.49 5.29
CA ARG A 197 17.39 -2.36 6.25
C ARG A 197 17.49 -3.84 5.90
N LEU A 198 17.36 -4.20 4.63
CA LEU A 198 17.52 -5.58 4.17
C LEU A 198 18.96 -6.08 4.40
N VAL A 199 19.95 -5.28 4.09
CA VAL A 199 21.37 -5.61 4.33
C VAL A 199 21.64 -5.80 5.82
N ASP A 200 21.16 -4.92 6.69
CA ASP A 200 21.31 -5.01 8.14
C ASP A 200 20.65 -6.28 8.73
N LYS A 201 19.60 -6.79 8.08
CA LYS A 201 18.94 -8.05 8.43
C LYS A 201 19.60 -9.28 7.80
N GLY A 202 20.69 -9.10 7.05
CA GLY A 202 21.51 -10.17 6.47
C GLY A 202 21.03 -10.67 5.11
N PHE A 203 20.26 -9.87 4.36
CA PHE A 203 19.89 -10.18 2.98
C PHE A 203 20.91 -9.58 2.00
N ASP A 204 21.50 -10.44 1.16
CA ASP A 204 22.43 -10.02 0.11
C ASP A 204 21.67 -9.54 -1.14
N LEU A 205 21.30 -8.27 -1.12
CA LEU A 205 20.59 -7.59 -2.21
C LEU A 205 21.32 -6.30 -2.58
N LYS A 206 21.26 -5.93 -3.85
CA LYS A 206 21.76 -4.64 -4.33
C LYS A 206 20.65 -3.59 -4.35
N ARG A 207 21.06 -2.36 -4.15
CA ARG A 207 20.24 -1.19 -4.46
C ARG A 207 20.06 -1.09 -5.99
N GLY A 208 18.81 -0.93 -6.46
CA GLY A 208 18.55 -0.64 -7.87
C GLY A 208 19.16 0.69 -8.32
N ILE A 209 19.39 0.85 -9.62
CA ILE A 209 19.96 2.07 -10.21
C ILE A 209 18.98 3.24 -10.03
N LYS A 210 19.50 4.42 -9.67
CA LYS A 210 18.71 5.65 -9.61
C LYS A 210 18.44 6.14 -11.04
N ASN A 211 17.26 6.69 -11.30
CA ASN A 211 16.95 7.24 -12.63
C ASN A 211 17.89 8.40 -13.04
N SER A 212 18.49 9.11 -12.06
CA SER A 212 19.51 10.13 -12.30
C SER A 212 20.83 9.60 -12.82
N ASP A 213 21.08 8.29 -12.75
CA ASP A 213 22.35 7.68 -13.14
C ASP A 213 22.28 7.11 -14.59
N ASN A 214 21.16 7.36 -15.30
CA ASN A 214 20.92 6.93 -16.68
C ASN A 214 20.97 8.10 -17.71
N GLU A 215 21.49 9.30 -17.33
CA GLU A 215 21.75 10.42 -18.24
C GLU A 215 23.24 10.52 -18.62
#